data_6ff6fe45db457898db059fc3a652bace
#
_entry.id   6ff6fe45db457898db059fc3a652bace
#
_cell.length_a   1.000
_cell.length_b   1.000
_cell.length_c   1.000
_cell.angle_alpha   90.00
_cell.angle_beta   90.00
_cell.angle_gamma   90.00
#
_symmetry.space_group_name_H-M   'P 1'
#
loop_
_entity.id
_entity.type
_entity.pdbx_description
1 polymer ?
#
loop_
_entity_poly.entity_id
_entity_poly.type
_entity_poly.pdbx_seq_one_letter_code
_entity_poly.pdbx_strand_id
1 'polypeptide(L)'
;VYKRQLNYSMDLDINSDQRGLTYDFWILLSIFCLSTFGIAMIYSASQSYDMALRQFIYFVLGFSSLILISFSNFRRMESIYLFCYWPGLILLFVVLFFSDSNNNTNRWIDLGVFTFQPSEIMRFLIPLSAAAFLSRKPDLKLTDFFIVLILTIVPTFLVLLQPDLGTAAIVLLSGVL
;
A
#
# COMPACT_ATOMS: atom_id res chain seq x y z
N VAL A 1 40.74 13.80 2.55
CA VAL A 1 39.35 14.21 2.72
C VAL A 1 38.42 13.11 2.20
N TYR A 2 38.62 12.53 1.04
CA TYR A 2 37.76 11.51 0.41
C TYR A 2 37.62 10.20 1.23
N LYS A 3 38.71 9.70 1.82
CA LYS A 3 38.70 8.51 2.67
C LYS A 3 37.90 8.70 3.98
N ARG A 4 37.85 9.92 4.52
CA ARG A 4 37.04 10.21 5.74
C ARG A 4 35.54 10.22 5.45
N GLN A 5 35.13 10.69 4.27
CA GLN A 5 33.72 10.68 3.87
C GLN A 5 33.20 9.25 3.61
N LEU A 6 34.05 8.40 3.00
CA LEU A 6 33.70 6.97 2.78
C LEU A 6 33.56 6.18 4.09
N ASN A 7 34.43 6.41 5.06
CA ASN A 7 34.29 5.77 6.37
C ASN A 7 33.06 6.27 7.13
N TYR A 8 32.74 7.57 7.05
CA TYR A 8 31.57 8.14 7.69
C TYR A 8 30.25 7.60 7.09
N SER A 9 30.19 7.41 5.79
CA SER A 9 29.03 6.80 5.13
C SER A 9 28.89 5.30 5.45
N MET A 10 30.01 4.57 5.55
CA MET A 10 29.98 3.15 5.95
C MET A 10 29.57 2.95 7.42
N ASP A 11 30.03 3.81 8.33
CA ASP A 11 29.64 3.76 9.75
C ASP A 11 28.17 4.14 9.98
N LEU A 12 27.59 5.02 9.13
CA LEU A 12 26.19 5.34 9.15
C LEU A 12 25.33 4.18 8.65
N ASP A 13 25.77 3.46 7.61
CA ASP A 13 25.05 2.30 7.09
C ASP A 13 25.03 1.11 8.09
N ILE A 14 26.17 0.84 8.77
CA ILE A 14 26.24 -0.25 9.77
C ILE A 14 25.38 0.08 11.00
N ASN A 15 25.33 1.34 11.44
CA ASN A 15 24.53 1.76 12.58
C ASN A 15 23.02 1.88 12.26
N SER A 16 22.65 2.08 10.99
CA SER A 16 21.25 2.09 10.56
C SER A 16 20.65 0.67 10.57
N ASP A 17 21.42 -0.32 10.16
CA ASP A 17 20.99 -1.71 10.10
C ASP A 17 20.68 -2.29 11.51
N GLN A 18 21.48 -1.93 12.51
CA GLN A 18 21.26 -2.40 13.89
C GLN A 18 20.07 -1.70 14.59
N ARG A 19 19.74 -0.48 14.23
CA ARG A 19 18.57 0.23 14.77
C ARG A 19 17.25 -0.24 14.15
N GLY A 20 17.26 -0.68 12.90
CA GLY A 20 16.09 -1.21 12.22
C GLY A 20 15.48 -2.41 12.93
N LEU A 21 16.27 -3.39 13.31
CA LEU A 21 15.81 -4.62 13.96
C LEU A 21 15.05 -4.40 15.28
N THR A 22 15.44 -3.38 16.07
CA THR A 22 14.79 -3.11 17.37
C THR A 22 13.43 -2.43 17.22
N TYR A 23 13.28 -1.53 16.23
CA TYR A 23 12.02 -0.87 15.96
C TYR A 23 11.01 -1.82 15.29
N ASP A 24 11.48 -2.67 14.41
CA ASP A 24 10.65 -3.64 13.68
C ASP A 24 9.98 -4.64 14.63
N PHE A 25 10.67 -5.08 15.70
CA PHE A 25 10.09 -5.98 16.71
C PHE A 25 8.87 -5.35 17.41
N TRP A 26 8.95 -4.11 17.86
CA TRP A 26 7.86 -3.45 18.56
C TRP A 26 6.66 -3.18 17.62
N ILE A 27 6.93 -2.88 16.36
CA ILE A 27 5.89 -2.73 15.33
C ILE A 27 5.19 -4.07 15.11
N LEU A 28 5.94 -5.15 14.92
CA LEU A 28 5.36 -6.48 14.73
C LEU A 28 4.55 -6.94 15.93
N LEU A 29 5.06 -6.73 17.14
CA LEU A 29 4.34 -7.03 18.38
C LEU A 29 3.04 -6.23 18.48
N SER A 30 3.07 -4.95 18.18
CA SER A 30 1.87 -4.09 18.21
C SER A 30 0.83 -4.54 17.20
N ILE A 31 1.22 -4.88 15.97
CA ILE A 31 0.33 -5.40 14.93
C ILE A 31 -0.30 -6.72 15.41
N PHE A 32 0.50 -7.62 15.96
CA PHE A 32 0.02 -8.91 16.48
C PHE A 32 -1.01 -8.72 17.61
N CYS A 33 -0.69 -7.89 18.61
CA CYS A 33 -1.58 -7.61 19.74
C CYS A 33 -2.90 -6.97 19.29
N LEU A 34 -2.84 -5.95 18.41
CA LEU A 34 -4.03 -5.27 17.87
C LEU A 34 -4.90 -6.22 17.06
N SER A 35 -4.29 -7.05 16.21
CA SER A 35 -5.03 -8.01 15.39
C SER A 35 -5.70 -9.08 16.23
N THR A 36 -5.01 -9.62 17.24
CA THR A 36 -5.55 -10.62 18.17
C THR A 36 -6.73 -10.04 18.96
N PHE A 37 -6.57 -8.82 19.46
CA PHE A 37 -7.65 -8.11 20.15
C PHE A 37 -8.83 -7.84 19.20
N GLY A 38 -8.57 -7.42 17.96
CA GLY A 38 -9.60 -7.20 16.94
C GLY A 38 -10.42 -8.46 16.63
N ILE A 39 -9.76 -9.62 16.49
CA ILE A 39 -10.43 -10.91 16.26
C ILE A 39 -11.31 -11.27 17.46
N ALA A 40 -10.82 -11.10 18.70
CA ALA A 40 -11.59 -11.35 19.91
C ALA A 40 -12.84 -10.46 20.01
N MET A 41 -12.69 -9.17 19.67
CA MET A 41 -13.80 -8.21 19.66
C MET A 41 -14.85 -8.55 18.60
N ILE A 42 -14.43 -8.95 17.39
CA ILE A 42 -15.35 -9.40 16.33
C ILE A 42 -16.12 -10.63 16.78
N TYR A 43 -15.45 -11.61 17.37
CA TYR A 43 -16.12 -12.80 17.90
C TYR A 43 -17.13 -12.45 18.98
N SER A 44 -16.75 -11.58 19.94
CA SER A 44 -17.65 -11.15 21.02
C SER A 44 -18.87 -10.38 20.53
N ALA A 45 -18.68 -9.51 19.54
CA ALA A 45 -19.77 -8.67 19.01
C ALA A 45 -20.70 -9.44 18.07
N SER A 46 -20.15 -10.28 17.19
CA SER A 46 -20.95 -11.00 16.19
C SER A 46 -21.52 -12.33 16.68
N GLN A 47 -20.95 -12.90 17.74
CA GLN A 47 -21.25 -14.25 18.23
C GLN A 47 -21.12 -15.32 17.11
N SER A 48 -20.43 -14.99 16.03
CA SER A 48 -20.28 -15.82 14.83
C SER A 48 -18.82 -16.30 14.70
N TYR A 49 -18.66 -17.60 14.74
CA TYR A 49 -17.35 -18.23 14.52
C TYR A 49 -16.84 -17.97 13.11
N ASP A 50 -17.72 -17.94 12.10
CA ASP A 50 -17.35 -17.74 10.71
C ASP A 50 -16.75 -16.34 10.46
N MET A 51 -17.28 -15.30 11.10
CA MET A 51 -16.73 -13.95 10.99
C MET A 51 -15.33 -13.84 11.64
N ALA A 52 -15.16 -14.43 12.81
CA ALA A 52 -13.88 -14.47 13.49
C ALA A 52 -12.84 -15.28 12.69
N LEU A 53 -13.23 -16.40 12.10
CA LEU A 53 -12.37 -17.23 11.26
C LEU A 53 -11.91 -16.48 9.99
N ARG A 54 -12.83 -15.80 9.31
CA ARG A 54 -12.46 -14.95 8.15
C ARG A 54 -11.45 -13.88 8.53
N GLN A 55 -11.65 -13.20 9.65
CA GLN A 55 -10.71 -12.19 10.15
C GLN A 55 -9.36 -12.79 10.50
N PHE A 56 -9.32 -13.99 11.07
CA PHE A 56 -8.08 -14.70 11.34
C PHE A 56 -7.32 -15.04 10.05
N ILE A 57 -8.03 -15.51 9.01
CA ILE A 57 -7.43 -15.79 7.69
C ILE A 57 -6.83 -14.51 7.10
N TYR A 58 -7.55 -13.38 7.15
CA TYR A 58 -7.05 -12.10 6.67
C TYR A 58 -5.81 -11.63 7.44
N PHE A 59 -5.81 -11.84 8.75
CA PHE A 59 -4.63 -11.55 9.57
C PHE A 59 -3.43 -12.39 9.14
N VAL A 60 -3.60 -13.70 8.97
CA VAL A 60 -2.50 -14.60 8.55
C VAL A 60 -1.96 -14.20 7.17
N LEU A 61 -2.83 -13.91 6.21
CA LEU A 61 -2.44 -13.46 4.87
C LEU A 61 -1.71 -12.11 4.92
N GLY A 62 -2.24 -11.14 5.65
CA GLY A 62 -1.64 -9.82 5.79
C GLY A 62 -0.29 -9.88 6.51
N PHE A 63 -0.19 -10.65 7.59
CA PHE A 63 1.04 -10.81 8.35
C PHE A 63 2.12 -11.54 7.56
N SER A 64 1.75 -12.58 6.81
CA SER A 64 2.66 -13.28 5.89
C SER A 64 3.16 -12.35 4.79
N SER A 65 2.29 -11.55 4.21
CA SER A 65 2.66 -10.56 3.19
C SER A 65 3.61 -9.50 3.75
N LEU A 66 3.38 -9.02 4.97
CA LEU A 66 4.27 -8.08 5.66
C LEU A 66 5.66 -8.66 5.81
N ILE A 67 5.78 -9.91 6.28
CA ILE A 67 7.07 -10.59 6.44
C ILE A 67 7.76 -10.74 5.07
N LEU A 68 7.06 -11.21 4.04
CA LEU A 68 7.62 -11.37 2.69
C LEU A 68 8.14 -10.06 2.12
N ILE A 69 7.37 -8.95 2.27
CA ILE A 69 7.76 -7.64 1.80
C ILE A 69 8.95 -7.08 2.60
N SER A 70 9.03 -7.36 3.90
CA SER A 70 10.14 -6.91 4.76
C SER A 70 11.50 -7.46 4.30
N PHE A 71 11.54 -8.66 3.71
CA PHE A 71 12.76 -9.21 3.12
C PHE A 71 13.04 -8.73 1.69
N SER A 72 12.14 -7.93 1.12
CA SER A 72 12.27 -7.44 -0.26
C SER A 72 13.17 -6.22 -0.36
N ASN A 73 13.98 -6.18 -1.41
CA ASN A 73 14.82 -5.01 -1.69
C ASN A 73 14.02 -3.99 -2.52
N PHE A 74 13.54 -2.94 -1.87
CA PHE A 74 12.71 -1.89 -2.47
C PHE A 74 13.35 -1.24 -3.71
N ARG A 75 14.68 -1.06 -3.74
CA ARG A 75 15.39 -0.49 -4.90
C ARG A 75 15.28 -1.36 -6.15
N ARG A 76 15.22 -2.69 -5.99
CA ARG A 76 15.04 -3.62 -7.12
C ARG A 76 13.59 -3.64 -7.61
N MET A 77 12.66 -3.22 -6.78
CA MET A 77 11.22 -3.26 -7.07
C MET A 77 10.71 -2.01 -7.81
N GLU A 78 11.56 -0.99 -8.03
CA GLU A 78 11.14 0.26 -8.71
C GLU A 78 10.44 0.02 -10.06
N SER A 79 10.97 -0.90 -10.88
CA SER A 79 10.34 -1.25 -12.16
C SER A 79 9.01 -1.96 -11.99
N ILE A 80 8.89 -2.75 -10.92
CA ILE A 80 7.67 -3.50 -10.60
C ILE A 80 6.55 -2.55 -10.20
N TYR A 81 6.82 -1.51 -9.40
CA TYR A 81 5.81 -0.54 -8.99
C TYR A 81 5.22 0.20 -10.20
N LEU A 82 6.08 0.68 -11.10
CA LEU A 82 5.62 1.32 -12.34
C LEU A 82 4.84 0.36 -13.24
N PHE A 83 5.25 -0.91 -13.29
CA PHE A 83 4.53 -1.93 -14.05
C PHE A 83 3.17 -2.25 -13.41
N CYS A 84 3.10 -2.43 -12.09
CA CYS A 84 1.87 -2.74 -11.36
C CYS A 84 0.86 -1.58 -11.31
N TYR A 85 1.32 -0.34 -11.48
CA TYR A 85 0.45 0.83 -11.53
C TYR A 85 -0.60 0.71 -12.64
N TRP A 86 -0.22 0.30 -13.84
CA TRP A 86 -1.12 0.22 -14.99
C TRP A 86 -2.24 -0.83 -14.82
N PRO A 87 -1.94 -2.09 -14.42
CA PRO A 87 -2.98 -3.04 -14.08
C PRO A 87 -3.89 -2.55 -12.95
N GLY A 88 -3.34 -1.90 -11.92
CA GLY A 88 -4.13 -1.30 -10.86
C GLY A 88 -5.10 -0.23 -11.36
N LEU A 89 -4.66 0.64 -12.26
CA LEU A 89 -5.50 1.65 -12.88
C LEU A 89 -6.60 1.02 -13.75
N ILE A 90 -6.26 -0.01 -14.53
CA ILE A 90 -7.23 -0.77 -15.33
C ILE A 90 -8.28 -1.43 -14.41
N LEU A 91 -7.87 -2.02 -13.29
CA LEU A 91 -8.78 -2.62 -12.32
C LEU A 91 -9.74 -1.58 -11.72
N LEU A 92 -9.25 -0.38 -11.38
CA LEU A 92 -10.13 0.72 -10.94
C LEU A 92 -11.19 1.06 -11.98
N PHE A 93 -10.78 1.13 -13.25
CA PHE A 93 -11.67 1.42 -14.34
C PHE A 93 -12.70 0.30 -14.56
N VAL A 94 -12.25 -0.97 -14.56
CA VAL A 94 -13.13 -2.15 -14.71
C VAL A 94 -14.20 -2.18 -13.62
N VAL A 95 -13.80 -1.99 -12.36
CA VAL A 95 -14.75 -2.03 -11.23
C VAL A 95 -15.81 -0.94 -11.34
N LEU A 96 -15.48 0.24 -11.87
CA LEU A 96 -16.43 1.32 -12.07
C LEU A 96 -17.60 0.91 -13.00
N PHE A 97 -17.32 0.08 -14.01
CA PHE A 97 -18.30 -0.29 -15.05
C PHE A 97 -18.93 -1.67 -14.85
N PHE A 98 -18.26 -2.60 -14.18
CA PHE A 98 -18.65 -4.02 -14.10
C PHE A 98 -19.07 -4.47 -12.70
N SER A 99 -19.03 -3.59 -11.71
CA SER A 99 -19.54 -3.93 -10.38
C SER A 99 -21.06 -3.93 -10.37
N ASP A 100 -21.66 -5.01 -9.84
CA ASP A 100 -23.10 -5.18 -9.74
C ASP A 100 -23.74 -4.08 -8.90
N SER A 101 -24.67 -3.35 -9.50
CA SER A 101 -25.41 -2.24 -8.89
C SER A 101 -26.38 -2.66 -7.75
N ASN A 102 -26.48 -3.93 -7.46
CA ASN A 102 -27.41 -4.46 -6.43
C ASN A 102 -27.02 -4.06 -4.99
N ASN A 103 -25.75 -3.67 -4.74
CA ASN A 103 -25.26 -3.29 -3.41
C ASN A 103 -24.88 -1.81 -3.26
N ASN A 104 -25.28 -0.94 -4.19
CA ASN A 104 -25.03 0.51 -4.15
C ASN A 104 -23.55 0.97 -3.96
N THR A 105 -22.59 0.06 -4.14
CA THR A 105 -21.15 0.34 -3.96
C THR A 105 -20.33 -0.34 -5.05
N ASN A 106 -20.15 0.34 -6.18
CA ASN A 106 -19.31 -0.12 -7.29
C ASN A 106 -17.80 -0.04 -6.94
N ARG A 107 -17.37 -0.66 -5.84
CA ARG A 107 -16.01 -0.52 -5.29
C ARG A 107 -15.32 -1.85 -5.04
N TRP A 108 -16.10 -2.93 -4.89
CA TRP A 108 -15.62 -4.22 -4.43
C TRP A 108 -15.77 -5.27 -5.51
N ILE A 109 -14.74 -6.08 -5.69
CA ILE A 109 -14.79 -7.31 -6.47
C ILE A 109 -15.02 -8.45 -5.49
N ASP A 110 -16.14 -9.14 -5.60
CA ASP A 110 -16.39 -10.34 -4.81
C ASP A 110 -15.75 -11.54 -5.50
N LEU A 111 -14.79 -12.15 -4.80
CA LEU A 111 -14.09 -13.36 -5.24
C LEU A 111 -14.63 -14.61 -4.53
N GLY A 112 -15.80 -14.48 -3.85
CA GLY A 112 -16.47 -15.57 -3.13
C GLY A 112 -15.88 -15.85 -1.76
N VAL A 113 -14.59 -16.05 -1.65
CA VAL A 113 -13.89 -16.27 -0.37
C VAL A 113 -13.52 -14.96 0.32
N PHE A 114 -13.17 -13.95 -0.45
CA PHE A 114 -12.84 -12.60 0.04
C PHE A 114 -13.27 -11.54 -0.97
N THR A 115 -13.51 -10.35 -0.47
CA THR A 115 -13.80 -9.16 -1.28
C THR A 115 -12.51 -8.37 -1.47
N PHE A 116 -12.29 -7.88 -2.69
CA PHE A 116 -11.11 -7.15 -3.08
C PHE A 116 -11.48 -5.74 -3.56
N GLN A 117 -10.79 -4.72 -3.04
CA GLN A 117 -10.97 -3.33 -3.43
C GLN A 117 -9.71 -2.81 -4.13
N PRO A 118 -9.76 -2.53 -5.44
CA PRO A 118 -8.58 -2.08 -6.19
C PRO A 118 -8.00 -0.75 -5.68
N SER A 119 -8.81 0.16 -5.16
CA SER A 119 -8.35 1.43 -4.60
C SER A 119 -7.45 1.26 -3.37
N GLU A 120 -7.61 0.18 -2.60
CA GLU A 120 -6.73 -0.15 -1.47
C GLU A 120 -5.29 -0.44 -1.92
N ILE A 121 -5.11 -1.07 -3.07
CA ILE A 121 -3.79 -1.29 -3.65
C ILE A 121 -3.24 0.00 -4.25
N MET A 122 -4.09 0.77 -4.94
CA MET A 122 -3.65 2.00 -5.60
C MET A 122 -3.10 3.05 -4.63
N ARG A 123 -3.63 3.15 -3.42
CA ARG A 123 -3.08 4.07 -2.40
C ARG A 123 -1.62 3.80 -2.04
N PHE A 124 -1.12 2.58 -2.23
CA PHE A 124 0.29 2.22 -2.06
C PHE A 124 1.07 2.32 -3.37
N LEU A 125 0.47 1.92 -4.49
CA LEU A 125 1.14 1.93 -5.78
C LEU A 125 1.44 3.35 -6.28
N ILE A 126 0.59 4.33 -5.98
CA ILE A 126 0.78 5.71 -6.43
C ILE A 126 2.07 6.31 -5.85
N PRO A 127 2.25 6.40 -4.52
CA PRO A 127 3.48 6.99 -3.97
C PRO A 127 4.73 6.17 -4.33
N LEU A 128 4.63 4.84 -4.36
CA LEU A 128 5.76 3.99 -4.76
C LEU A 128 6.14 4.19 -6.25
N SER A 129 5.15 4.35 -7.12
CA SER A 129 5.38 4.61 -8.54
C SER A 129 5.91 6.03 -8.79
N ALA A 130 5.40 7.00 -8.05
CA ALA A 130 5.90 8.38 -8.09
C ALA A 130 7.37 8.45 -7.63
N ALA A 131 7.69 7.83 -6.50
CA ALA A 131 9.05 7.73 -5.98
C ALA A 131 9.97 7.00 -6.97
N ALA A 132 9.53 5.87 -7.55
CA ALA A 132 10.28 5.12 -8.54
C ALA A 132 10.49 5.89 -9.85
N PHE A 133 9.55 6.74 -10.24
CA PHE A 133 9.70 7.62 -11.40
C PHE A 133 10.74 8.73 -11.13
N LEU A 134 10.64 9.38 -9.97
CA LEU A 134 11.53 10.49 -9.60
C LEU A 134 12.95 10.01 -9.32
N SER A 135 13.14 8.84 -8.70
CA SER A 135 14.46 8.27 -8.38
C SER A 135 15.35 8.05 -9.62
N ARG A 136 14.73 7.88 -10.80
CA ARG A 136 15.44 7.67 -12.08
C ARG A 136 15.90 8.96 -12.74
N LYS A 137 15.54 10.13 -12.18
CA LYS A 137 15.85 11.43 -12.77
C LYS A 137 17.07 12.05 -12.09
N PRO A 138 18.13 12.36 -12.83
CA PRO A 138 19.30 13.06 -12.27
C PRO A 138 18.96 14.50 -11.86
N ASP A 139 18.11 15.17 -12.67
CA ASP A 139 17.65 16.53 -12.43
C ASP A 139 16.12 16.58 -12.52
N LEU A 140 15.49 17.12 -11.51
CA LEU A 140 14.04 17.28 -11.45
C LEU A 140 13.61 18.52 -12.26
N LYS A 141 12.66 18.32 -13.16
CA LYS A 141 12.08 19.37 -13.99
C LYS A 141 10.61 19.59 -13.60
N LEU A 142 10.09 20.76 -13.92
CA LEU A 142 8.68 21.07 -13.73
C LEU A 142 7.74 20.06 -14.44
N THR A 143 8.19 19.54 -15.58
CA THR A 143 7.46 18.49 -16.31
C THR A 143 7.32 17.18 -15.51
N ASP A 144 8.32 16.83 -14.69
CA ASP A 144 8.29 15.62 -13.88
C ASP A 144 7.27 15.75 -12.74
N PHE A 145 7.13 16.96 -12.20
CA PHE A 145 6.08 17.29 -11.24
C PHE A 145 4.68 17.10 -11.85
N PHE A 146 4.45 17.60 -13.06
CA PHE A 146 3.16 17.39 -13.72
C PHE A 146 2.86 15.93 -14.04
N ILE A 147 3.86 15.12 -14.36
CA ILE A 147 3.68 13.69 -14.57
C ILE A 147 3.24 13.01 -13.25
N VAL A 148 3.89 13.29 -12.14
CA VAL A 148 3.50 12.76 -10.82
C VAL A 148 2.09 13.21 -10.44
N LEU A 149 1.76 14.47 -10.72
CA LEU A 149 0.43 15.00 -10.47
C LEU A 149 -0.65 14.23 -11.28
N ILE A 150 -0.39 13.95 -12.56
CA ILE A 150 -1.30 13.16 -13.40
C ILE A 150 -1.41 11.71 -12.86
N LEU A 151 -0.28 11.08 -12.50
CA LEU A 151 -0.26 9.74 -11.89
C LEU A 151 -1.11 9.68 -10.61
N THR A 152 -1.25 10.78 -9.89
CA THR A 152 -2.06 10.85 -8.66
C THR A 152 -3.51 11.23 -8.95
N ILE A 153 -3.76 12.25 -9.79
CA ILE A 153 -5.11 12.77 -10.03
C ILE A 153 -5.98 11.78 -10.79
N VAL A 154 -5.43 11.05 -11.78
CA VAL A 154 -6.22 10.11 -12.58
C VAL A 154 -6.86 9.01 -11.73
N PRO A 155 -6.11 8.23 -10.92
CA PRO A 155 -6.74 7.23 -10.06
C PRO A 155 -7.62 7.86 -8.97
N THR A 156 -7.25 9.02 -8.41
CA THR A 156 -8.11 9.74 -7.46
C THR A 156 -9.47 10.05 -8.04
N PHE A 157 -9.50 10.55 -9.29
CA PHE A 157 -10.74 10.86 -9.98
C PHE A 157 -11.59 9.61 -10.24
N LEU A 158 -10.98 8.48 -10.61
CA LEU A 158 -11.69 7.20 -10.77
C LEU A 158 -12.31 6.74 -9.45
N VAL A 159 -11.60 6.89 -8.32
CA VAL A 159 -12.14 6.55 -6.99
C VAL A 159 -13.26 7.50 -6.58
N LEU A 160 -13.18 8.78 -6.92
CA LEU A 160 -14.29 9.73 -6.71
C LEU A 160 -15.55 9.35 -7.48
N LEU A 161 -15.41 8.83 -8.70
CA LEU A 161 -16.54 8.32 -9.48
C LEU A 161 -17.17 7.05 -8.88
N GLN A 162 -16.45 6.34 -7.98
CA GLN A 162 -16.96 5.20 -7.20
C GLN A 162 -17.68 5.62 -5.89
N PRO A 163 -18.21 6.83 -5.77
CA PRO A 163 -18.59 7.66 -4.62
C PRO A 163 -17.88 7.32 -3.29
N ASP A 164 -16.56 7.23 -3.33
CA ASP A 164 -15.71 6.98 -2.15
C ASP A 164 -14.81 8.18 -1.83
N LEU A 165 -15.39 9.20 -1.19
CA LEU A 165 -14.67 10.43 -0.81
C LEU A 165 -13.51 10.16 0.16
N GLY A 166 -13.70 9.22 1.10
CA GLY A 166 -12.69 8.89 2.09
C GLY A 166 -11.43 8.29 1.46
N THR A 167 -11.61 7.27 0.63
CA THR A 167 -10.50 6.62 -0.08
C THR A 167 -9.86 7.57 -1.10
N ALA A 168 -10.65 8.37 -1.82
CA ALA A 168 -10.13 9.34 -2.78
C ALA A 168 -9.24 10.39 -2.09
N ALA A 169 -9.62 10.89 -0.91
CA ALA A 169 -8.80 11.81 -0.14
C ALA A 169 -7.48 11.18 0.29
N ILE A 170 -7.49 9.92 0.76
CA ILE A 170 -6.28 9.19 1.14
C ILE A 170 -5.37 8.98 -0.09
N VAL A 171 -5.93 8.57 -1.23
CA VAL A 171 -5.20 8.37 -2.48
C VAL A 171 -4.54 9.66 -2.95
N LEU A 172 -5.27 10.78 -2.93
CA LEU A 172 -4.74 12.10 -3.28
C LEU A 172 -3.59 12.51 -2.35
N LEU A 173 -3.80 12.42 -1.04
CA LEU A 173 -2.79 12.79 -0.05
C LEU A 173 -1.53 11.92 -0.16
N SER A 174 -1.67 10.62 -0.38
CA SER A 174 -0.54 9.70 -0.52
C SER A 174 0.35 9.98 -1.74
N GLY A 175 -0.21 10.58 -2.80
CA GLY A 175 0.54 10.93 -4.01
C GLY A 175 1.12 12.34 -4.02
N VAL A 176 0.69 13.22 -3.09
CA VAL A 176 1.18 14.60 -2.98
C VAL A 176 2.26 14.72 -1.90
N LEU A 177 2.24 13.88 -0.88
CA LEU A 177 3.25 13.81 0.20
C LEU A 177 4.49 13.07 -0.24
#